data_b4d129c0c5d51299b62b619cd49bc67e
#
_entry.id   b4d129c0c5d51299b62b619cd49bc67e
#
_cell.length_a   1.000
_cell.length_b   1.000
_cell.length_c   1.000
_cell.angle_alpha   90.00
_cell.angle_beta   90.00
_cell.angle_gamma   90.00
#
_symmetry.space_group_name_H-M   'P 1'
#
loop_
_entity.id
_entity.type
_entity.pdbx_description
1 polymer ?
#
loop_
_entity_poly.entity_id
_entity_poly.type
_entity_poly.pdbx_seq_one_letter_code
_entity_poly.pdbx_strand_id
1 'polypeptide(L)'
;PEESLFAGSWIDINVQIINNGNFKDAVKEASVQFRSCPHLSMPGVEDLSDTLVDPTNVQNGKDTFVTLRLEASSSQPNRVCEVSLALQSEGDDATRSLSFELEVKAVEQSDEPPVVEDEDQDSDMSLTEESNSVPWIGSLELLAILGFVLLCRRE
;
A
#
# COMPACT_ATOMS: atom_id res chain seq x y z
N PRO A 1 2.47 -9.29 13.29
CA PRO A 1 3.27 -8.07 13.31
C PRO A 1 2.36 -6.96 12.85
N GLU A 2 2.20 -5.94 13.69
CA GLU A 2 1.44 -4.75 13.36
C GLU A 2 2.29 -3.94 12.36
N GLU A 3 1.88 -3.96 11.11
CA GLU A 3 2.52 -3.16 10.09
C GLU A 3 2.08 -1.73 10.28
N SER A 4 3.03 -0.83 10.46
CA SER A 4 2.76 0.60 10.57
C SER A 4 3.31 1.33 9.34
N LEU A 5 2.50 2.20 8.77
CA LEU A 5 2.87 3.10 7.69
C LEU A 5 3.25 4.46 8.30
N PHE A 6 4.33 5.07 7.82
CA PHE A 6 4.69 6.42 8.25
C PHE A 6 4.05 7.48 7.33
N ALA A 7 3.63 8.59 7.90
CA ALA A 7 3.19 9.74 7.12
C ALA A 7 4.29 10.18 6.14
N GLY A 8 3.91 10.47 4.90
CA GLY A 8 4.84 10.77 3.82
C GLY A 8 5.51 9.55 3.18
N SER A 9 5.13 8.33 3.57
CA SER A 9 5.66 7.09 2.99
C SER A 9 4.56 6.27 2.29
N TRP A 10 4.96 5.13 1.73
CA TRP A 10 4.05 4.21 1.04
C TRP A 10 4.45 2.76 1.32
N ILE A 11 3.49 1.86 1.12
CA ILE A 11 3.69 0.40 1.13
C ILE A 11 3.01 -0.21 -0.09
N ASP A 12 3.58 -1.29 -0.62
CA ASP A 12 2.95 -2.08 -1.68
C ASP A 12 2.22 -3.28 -1.05
N ILE A 13 0.94 -3.43 -1.39
CA ILE A 13 0.06 -4.48 -0.90
C ILE A 13 -0.23 -5.45 -2.03
N ASN A 14 0.09 -6.73 -1.84
CA ASN A 14 -0.24 -7.77 -2.79
C ASN A 14 -1.63 -8.35 -2.48
N VAL A 15 -2.54 -8.22 -3.43
CA VAL A 15 -3.91 -8.71 -3.34
C VAL A 15 -4.07 -9.89 -4.30
N GLN A 16 -4.54 -11.02 -3.80
CA GLN A 16 -4.92 -12.17 -4.61
C GLN A 16 -6.41 -12.07 -4.93
N ILE A 17 -6.74 -12.10 -6.23
CA ILE A 17 -8.11 -12.15 -6.71
C ILE A 17 -8.41 -13.59 -7.10
N ILE A 18 -9.38 -14.22 -6.43
CA ILE A 18 -9.73 -15.63 -6.62
C ILE A 18 -11.08 -15.71 -7.32
N ASN A 19 -11.09 -16.37 -8.48
CA ASN A 19 -12.31 -16.71 -9.20
C ASN A 19 -12.65 -18.19 -8.96
N ASN A 20 -13.66 -18.44 -8.14
CA ASN A 20 -14.16 -19.78 -7.84
C ASN A 20 -15.20 -20.29 -8.86
N GLY A 21 -15.50 -19.51 -9.89
CA GLY A 21 -16.36 -19.89 -11.00
C GLY A 21 -15.69 -20.91 -11.93
N ASN A 22 -16.45 -21.37 -12.92
CA ASN A 22 -15.97 -22.32 -13.93
C ASN A 22 -15.46 -21.63 -15.21
N PHE A 23 -15.69 -20.33 -15.32
CA PHE A 23 -15.34 -19.54 -16.49
C PHE A 23 -14.49 -18.34 -16.08
N LYS A 24 -13.74 -17.84 -17.05
CA LYS A 24 -12.99 -16.59 -16.92
C LYS A 24 -13.95 -15.44 -16.61
N ASP A 25 -13.58 -14.57 -15.69
CA ASP A 25 -14.34 -13.39 -15.28
C ASP A 25 -13.46 -12.14 -15.40
N ALA A 26 -14.07 -10.97 -15.26
CA ALA A 26 -13.34 -9.70 -15.24
C ALA A 26 -13.78 -8.85 -14.04
N VAL A 27 -12.89 -8.00 -13.59
CA VAL A 27 -13.22 -6.95 -12.64
C VAL A 27 -13.94 -5.83 -13.39
N LYS A 28 -15.22 -5.59 -13.09
CA LYS A 28 -16.03 -4.55 -13.70
C LYS A 28 -15.70 -3.18 -13.11
N GLU A 29 -15.57 -3.12 -11.79
CA GLU A 29 -15.28 -1.91 -11.05
C GLU A 29 -14.44 -2.24 -9.81
N ALA A 30 -13.50 -1.37 -9.50
CA ALA A 30 -12.72 -1.43 -8.28
C ALA A 30 -12.77 -0.08 -7.56
N SER A 31 -12.90 -0.12 -6.23
CA SER A 31 -12.94 1.09 -5.41
C SER A 31 -12.29 0.86 -4.05
N VAL A 32 -11.78 1.92 -3.46
CA VAL A 32 -11.21 1.90 -2.12
C VAL A 32 -11.84 2.98 -1.26
N GLN A 33 -12.07 2.66 0.02
CA GLN A 33 -12.57 3.59 1.02
C GLN A 33 -11.62 3.59 2.23
N PHE A 34 -11.34 4.79 2.73
CA PHE A 34 -10.52 5.01 3.91
C PHE A 34 -11.38 5.60 5.02
N ARG A 35 -11.47 4.90 6.15
CA ARG A 35 -12.10 5.43 7.36
C ARG A 35 -11.05 5.99 8.29
N SER A 36 -11.36 7.11 8.91
CA SER A 36 -10.53 7.82 9.90
C SER A 36 -9.25 8.46 9.35
N CYS A 37 -8.88 8.20 8.09
CA CYS A 37 -7.63 8.67 7.49
C CYS A 37 -7.86 9.36 6.14
N PRO A 38 -8.20 10.66 6.14
CA PRO A 38 -8.54 11.39 4.91
C PRO A 38 -7.36 11.66 3.98
N HIS A 39 -6.13 11.47 4.48
CA HIS A 39 -4.90 11.74 3.73
C HIS A 39 -4.18 10.45 3.28
N LEU A 40 -4.92 9.33 3.22
CA LEU A 40 -4.50 8.11 2.53
C LEU A 40 -5.00 8.11 1.10
N SER A 41 -4.22 7.50 0.23
CA SER A 41 -4.59 7.24 -1.17
C SER A 41 -4.08 5.88 -1.62
N MET A 42 -4.74 5.31 -2.61
CA MET A 42 -4.34 4.06 -3.24
C MET A 42 -4.45 4.24 -4.75
N PRO A 43 -3.46 4.90 -5.37
CA PRO A 43 -3.45 5.11 -6.81
C PRO A 43 -3.40 3.76 -7.54
N GLY A 44 -4.05 3.69 -8.71
CA GLY A 44 -4.08 2.49 -9.53
C GLY A 44 -5.19 1.49 -9.17
N VAL A 45 -6.05 1.79 -8.19
CA VAL A 45 -7.23 0.94 -7.92
C VAL A 45 -8.17 0.91 -9.12
N GLU A 46 -8.36 2.05 -9.78
CA GLU A 46 -9.23 2.14 -10.96
C GLU A 46 -8.68 1.32 -12.14
N ASP A 47 -7.37 1.13 -12.22
CA ASP A 47 -6.70 0.35 -13.28
C ASP A 47 -6.98 -1.16 -13.14
N LEU A 48 -7.58 -1.59 -12.02
CA LEU A 48 -8.04 -2.97 -11.85
C LEU A 48 -9.27 -3.30 -12.70
N SER A 49 -10.00 -2.30 -13.18
CA SER A 49 -11.12 -2.51 -14.10
C SER A 49 -10.61 -3.23 -15.35
N ASP A 50 -11.43 -4.14 -15.88
CA ASP A 50 -11.11 -5.02 -17.02
C ASP A 50 -9.99 -6.05 -16.75
N THR A 51 -9.48 -6.16 -15.51
CA THR A 51 -8.54 -7.22 -15.15
C THR A 51 -9.21 -8.58 -15.27
N LEU A 52 -8.65 -9.43 -16.15
CA LEU A 52 -9.15 -10.77 -16.36
C LEU A 52 -8.67 -11.70 -15.24
N VAL A 53 -9.60 -12.46 -14.67
CA VAL A 53 -9.35 -13.41 -13.59
C VAL A 53 -9.71 -14.81 -14.08
N ASP A 54 -8.70 -15.66 -14.21
CA ASP A 54 -8.89 -17.05 -14.59
C ASP A 54 -9.55 -17.84 -13.44
N PRO A 55 -10.38 -18.86 -13.73
CA PRO A 55 -10.94 -19.69 -12.70
C PRO A 55 -9.85 -20.49 -11.97
N THR A 56 -9.84 -20.41 -10.65
CA THR A 56 -8.80 -21.03 -9.81
C THR A 56 -9.03 -22.52 -9.62
N ASN A 57 -10.29 -22.98 -9.69
CA ASN A 57 -10.69 -24.38 -9.39
C ASN A 57 -10.64 -25.31 -10.59
N VAL A 58 -10.22 -24.84 -11.76
CA VAL A 58 -10.14 -25.66 -12.98
C VAL A 58 -8.71 -26.07 -13.28
N GLN A 59 -8.58 -27.18 -14.02
CA GLN A 59 -7.27 -27.63 -14.48
C GLN A 59 -6.64 -26.56 -15.39
N ASN A 60 -5.46 -26.07 -15.03
CA ASN A 60 -4.74 -24.94 -15.62
C ASN A 60 -5.27 -23.54 -15.24
N GLY A 61 -6.11 -23.42 -14.22
CA GLY A 61 -6.43 -22.16 -13.60
C GLY A 61 -5.19 -21.48 -13.02
N LYS A 62 -5.18 -20.16 -13.00
CA LYS A 62 -4.07 -19.38 -12.46
C LYS A 62 -4.57 -18.41 -11.41
N ASP A 63 -3.80 -18.29 -10.35
CA ASP A 63 -4.03 -17.24 -9.38
C ASP A 63 -3.69 -15.87 -9.99
N THR A 64 -4.57 -14.90 -9.77
CA THR A 64 -4.37 -13.51 -10.21
C THR A 64 -3.90 -12.70 -9.01
N PHE A 65 -2.69 -12.16 -9.10
CA PHE A 65 -2.13 -11.27 -8.08
C PHE A 65 -2.02 -9.86 -8.68
N VAL A 66 -2.39 -8.87 -7.89
CA VAL A 66 -2.22 -7.46 -8.21
C VAL A 66 -1.51 -6.77 -7.06
N THR A 67 -0.59 -5.88 -7.39
CA THR A 67 0.12 -5.07 -6.40
C THR A 67 -0.48 -3.68 -6.42
N LEU A 68 -0.97 -3.22 -5.26
CA LEU A 68 -1.54 -1.90 -5.06
C LEU A 68 -0.64 -1.11 -4.12
N ARG A 69 -0.40 0.15 -4.44
CA ARG A 69 0.37 1.05 -3.59
C ARG A 69 -0.56 1.83 -2.69
N LEU A 70 -0.33 1.74 -1.38
CA LEU A 70 -0.99 2.55 -0.37
C LEU A 70 -0.05 3.67 0.07
N GLU A 71 -0.48 4.90 -0.12
CA GLU A 71 0.31 6.11 0.16
C GLU A 71 -0.30 6.91 1.31
N ALA A 72 0.54 7.37 2.22
CA ALA A 72 0.15 8.30 3.28
C ALA A 72 0.78 9.67 3.00
N SER A 73 -0.04 10.72 2.94
CA SER A 73 0.48 12.10 2.88
C SER A 73 1.30 12.42 4.13
N SER A 74 2.29 13.30 3.99
CA SER A 74 3.07 13.82 5.12
C SER A 74 2.24 14.55 6.19
N SER A 75 1.04 14.99 5.81
CA SER A 75 0.08 15.63 6.72
C SER A 75 -0.85 14.64 7.44
N GLN A 76 -0.70 13.33 7.21
CA GLN A 76 -1.53 12.32 7.87
C GLN A 76 -1.19 12.24 9.35
N PRO A 77 -2.16 12.48 10.25
CA PRO A 77 -1.94 12.39 11.69
C PRO A 77 -1.82 10.92 12.15
N ASN A 78 -1.27 10.72 13.32
CA ASN A 78 -1.17 9.42 13.98
C ASN A 78 -2.56 8.83 14.23
N ARG A 79 -2.90 7.74 13.53
CA ARG A 79 -4.23 7.10 13.60
C ARG A 79 -4.19 5.65 13.16
N VAL A 80 -5.18 4.89 13.66
CA VAL A 80 -5.57 3.61 13.07
C VAL A 80 -6.61 3.86 11.99
N CYS A 81 -6.33 3.38 10.80
CA CYS A 81 -7.10 3.54 9.59
C CYS A 81 -7.76 2.22 9.21
N GLU A 82 -9.04 2.24 8.87
CA GLU A 82 -9.70 1.12 8.22
C GLU A 82 -9.65 1.35 6.71
N VAL A 83 -9.05 0.42 5.98
CA VAL A 83 -8.98 0.41 4.52
C VAL A 83 -9.92 -0.67 4.00
N SER A 84 -10.86 -0.29 3.14
CA SER A 84 -11.80 -1.21 2.50
C SER A 84 -11.62 -1.17 0.99
N LEU A 85 -11.17 -2.27 0.41
CA LEU A 85 -11.10 -2.49 -1.04
C LEU A 85 -12.33 -3.27 -1.49
N ALA A 86 -13.06 -2.75 -2.48
CA ALA A 86 -14.21 -3.41 -3.07
C ALA A 86 -13.99 -3.65 -4.55
N LEU A 87 -14.31 -4.88 -5.00
CA LEU A 87 -14.25 -5.30 -6.39
C LEU A 87 -15.63 -5.80 -6.82
N GLN A 88 -16.10 -5.36 -7.99
CA GLN A 88 -17.31 -5.87 -8.62
C GLN A 88 -16.94 -6.81 -9.76
N SER A 89 -17.56 -7.99 -9.81
CA SER A 89 -17.43 -8.96 -10.90
C SER A 89 -18.30 -8.54 -12.08
N GLU A 90 -17.81 -8.73 -13.31
CA GLU A 90 -18.60 -8.53 -14.52
C GLU A 90 -19.60 -9.67 -14.74
N GLY A 91 -19.24 -10.90 -14.34
CA GLY A 91 -20.03 -12.09 -14.62
C GLY A 91 -21.31 -12.21 -13.81
N ASP A 92 -21.34 -11.72 -12.56
CA ASP A 92 -22.49 -11.80 -11.66
C ASP A 92 -22.93 -10.47 -11.06
N ASP A 93 -22.28 -9.38 -11.43
CA ASP A 93 -22.45 -8.02 -10.85
C ASP A 93 -22.28 -7.97 -9.31
N ALA A 94 -21.75 -9.03 -8.71
CA ALA A 94 -21.58 -9.10 -7.28
C ALA A 94 -20.35 -8.31 -6.83
N THR A 95 -20.53 -7.50 -5.79
CA THR A 95 -19.43 -6.78 -5.15
C THR A 95 -18.90 -7.58 -3.96
N ARG A 96 -17.59 -7.73 -3.91
CA ARG A 96 -16.88 -8.33 -2.80
C ARG A 96 -15.91 -7.30 -2.21
N SER A 97 -15.81 -7.27 -0.88
CA SER A 97 -14.94 -6.33 -0.19
C SER A 97 -14.01 -7.03 0.77
N LEU A 98 -12.80 -6.47 0.88
CA LEU A 98 -11.80 -6.82 1.88
C LEU A 98 -11.55 -5.58 2.72
N SER A 99 -11.57 -5.72 4.04
CA SER A 99 -11.20 -4.62 4.94
C SER A 99 -10.08 -5.07 5.87
N PHE A 100 -9.16 -4.17 6.15
CA PHE A 100 -8.08 -4.35 7.10
C PHE A 100 -7.77 -3.04 7.83
N GLU A 101 -7.17 -3.16 9.01
CA GLU A 101 -6.72 -2.03 9.80
C GLU A 101 -5.22 -1.81 9.60
N LEU A 102 -4.84 -0.54 9.55
CA LEU A 102 -3.46 -0.09 9.40
C LEU A 102 -3.19 1.06 10.37
N GLU A 103 -2.13 0.95 11.15
CA GLU A 103 -1.66 2.07 11.96
C GLU A 103 -0.80 3.00 11.09
N VAL A 104 -1.18 4.29 11.01
CA VAL A 104 -0.33 5.32 10.40
C VAL A 104 0.30 6.16 11.49
N LYS A 105 1.62 6.27 11.46
CA LYS A 105 2.43 7.05 12.41
C LYS A 105 2.84 8.38 11.77
N ALA A 106 2.55 9.49 12.46
CA ALA A 106 3.09 10.77 12.05
C ALA A 106 4.63 10.76 12.16
N VAL A 107 5.29 11.46 11.25
CA VAL A 107 6.72 11.73 11.40
C VAL A 107 6.87 12.76 12.50
N GLU A 108 7.53 12.41 13.60
CA GLU A 108 7.90 13.38 14.62
C GLU A 108 8.85 14.39 13.97
N GLN A 109 8.38 15.61 13.80
CA GLN A 109 9.30 16.72 13.49
C GLN A 109 10.16 16.92 14.73
N SER A 110 11.44 16.59 14.60
CA SER A 110 12.42 16.97 15.61
C SER A 110 12.42 18.50 15.67
N ASP A 111 11.80 19.05 16.71
CA ASP A 111 11.92 20.46 17.09
C ASP A 111 13.33 20.69 17.68
N GLU A 112 14.37 20.28 16.98
CA GLU A 112 15.72 20.71 17.30
C GLU A 112 15.84 22.17 16.84
N PRO A 113 15.93 23.14 17.76
CA PRO A 113 16.11 24.53 17.37
C PRO A 113 17.41 24.61 16.55
N PRO A 114 17.45 25.43 15.48
CA PRO A 114 18.67 25.59 14.70
C PRO A 114 19.79 25.99 15.66
N VAL A 115 20.81 25.17 15.78
CA VAL A 115 22.04 25.50 16.46
C VAL A 115 22.61 26.68 15.70
N VAL A 116 22.49 27.87 16.28
CA VAL A 116 23.18 29.05 15.81
C VAL A 116 24.63 28.81 16.21
N GLU A 117 25.43 28.31 15.29
CA GLU A 117 26.88 28.33 15.44
C GLU A 117 27.32 29.79 15.38
N ASP A 118 27.68 30.36 16.54
CA ASP A 118 28.44 31.58 16.61
C ASP A 118 29.77 31.33 15.88
N GLU A 119 29.93 31.99 14.73
CA GLU A 119 31.23 32.08 14.04
C GLU A 119 32.21 32.87 14.89
N ASP A 120 33.08 32.17 15.58
CA ASP A 120 34.38 32.74 15.95
C ASP A 120 35.47 32.07 15.12
N GLN A 121 36.07 32.90 14.30
CA GLN A 121 37.22 32.63 13.44
C GLN A 121 38.39 32.07 14.25
N ASP A 122 38.98 30.95 13.84
CA ASP A 122 40.40 31.01 13.54
C ASP A 122 40.85 29.80 12.66
N SER A 123 41.82 30.11 11.81
CA SER A 123 42.39 29.29 10.78
C SER A 123 43.04 28.02 11.31
N ASP A 124 42.79 26.83 10.70
CA ASP A 124 43.93 26.07 10.12
C ASP A 124 43.47 24.97 9.13
N MET A 125 44.23 24.82 8.06
CA MET A 125 43.99 23.88 6.98
C MET A 125 44.25 22.44 7.43
N SER A 126 43.26 21.54 7.29
CA SER A 126 43.52 20.11 7.12
C SER A 126 42.43 19.47 6.24
N LEU A 127 42.84 19.01 5.08
CA LEU A 127 42.09 18.20 4.15
C LEU A 127 41.78 16.85 4.79
N THR A 128 40.50 16.55 5.02
CA THR A 128 40.09 15.19 5.29
C THR A 128 38.85 14.88 4.46
N GLU A 129 38.91 13.80 3.72
CA GLU A 129 37.95 13.30 2.74
C GLU A 129 36.56 13.12 3.36
N GLU A 130 35.55 13.72 2.73
CA GLU A 130 34.14 13.46 3.04
C GLU A 130 33.75 12.06 2.60
N SER A 131 33.56 11.21 3.57
CA SER A 131 32.83 9.95 3.38
C SER A 131 31.33 10.26 3.38
N ASN A 132 30.76 10.39 2.17
CA ASN A 132 29.32 10.50 1.97
C ASN A 132 28.67 9.14 2.27
N SER A 133 28.28 8.91 3.53
CA SER A 133 27.44 7.77 3.88
C SER A 133 25.99 8.11 3.61
N VAL A 134 25.50 7.73 2.44
CA VAL A 134 24.09 7.71 2.11
C VAL A 134 23.41 6.69 3.03
N PRO A 135 22.38 7.05 3.83
CA PRO A 135 21.64 6.04 4.59
C PRO A 135 20.93 5.09 3.61
N TRP A 136 21.31 3.84 3.65
CA TRP A 136 20.67 2.75 2.95
C TRP A 136 19.25 2.57 3.57
N ILE A 137 18.25 3.06 2.87
CA ILE A 137 16.86 2.72 3.17
C ILE A 137 16.65 1.34 2.57
N GLY A 138 16.76 0.32 3.42
CA GLY A 138 16.45 -1.04 3.04
C GLY A 138 14.98 -1.12 2.63
N SER A 139 14.72 -1.42 1.37
CA SER A 139 13.41 -1.82 0.88
C SER A 139 13.03 -3.12 1.59
N LEU A 140 12.18 -3.01 2.60
CA LEU A 140 11.51 -4.15 3.20
C LEU A 140 10.40 -4.57 2.24
N GLU A 141 10.67 -5.60 1.43
CA GLU A 141 9.63 -6.29 0.68
C GLU A 141 8.73 -7.04 1.66
N LEU A 142 7.59 -6.46 1.93
CA LEU A 142 6.56 -6.99 2.81
C LEU A 142 5.59 -7.83 1.99
N LEU A 143 5.74 -9.14 2.07
CA LEU A 143 4.80 -10.12 1.53
C LEU A 143 3.59 -10.25 2.46
N ALA A 144 2.63 -9.33 2.36
CA ALA A 144 1.30 -9.54 2.94
C ALA A 144 0.44 -10.32 1.94
N ILE A 145 0.36 -11.63 2.09
CA ILE A 145 -0.55 -12.47 1.29
C ILE A 145 -1.94 -12.36 1.92
N LEU A 146 -2.71 -11.39 1.46
CA LEU A 146 -4.14 -11.28 1.76
C LEU A 146 -4.93 -12.05 0.70
N GLY A 147 -5.40 -13.25 1.06
CA GLY A 147 -6.25 -14.05 0.20
C GLY A 147 -7.65 -13.45 0.06
N PHE A 148 -7.99 -12.96 -1.13
CA PHE A 148 -9.32 -12.48 -1.45
C PHE A 148 -10.12 -13.60 -2.12
N VAL A 149 -11.18 -14.11 -1.45
CA VAL A 149 -12.03 -15.16 -1.99
C VAL A 149 -13.27 -14.54 -2.63
N LEU A 150 -13.28 -14.45 -3.96
CA LEU A 150 -14.47 -14.18 -4.76
C LEU A 150 -15.28 -15.48 -4.91
N LEU A 151 -16.29 -15.65 -4.07
CA LEU A 151 -17.22 -16.79 -4.15
C LEU A 151 -18.29 -16.49 -5.21
N CYS A 152 -17.99 -16.74 -6.50
CA CYS A 152 -19.01 -16.86 -7.53
C CYS A 152 -19.63 -18.27 -7.44
N ARG A 153 -20.79 -18.39 -6.79
CA ARG A 153 -21.60 -19.62 -6.80
C ARG A 153 -22.70 -19.43 -7.85
N ARG A 154 -22.52 -20.05 -9.00
CA ARG A 154 -23.61 -20.29 -9.94
C ARG A 154 -24.26 -21.64 -9.59
N GLU A 155 -25.54 -21.60 -9.28
CA GLU A 155 -26.41 -22.79 -9.38
C GLU A 155 -26.69 -23.13 -10.84
#